data_ca26ad8e9a40af82d091b551993970d1
#
_entry.id   ca26ad8e9a40af82d091b551993970d1
#
_cell.length_a   1.000
_cell.length_b   1.000
_cell.length_c   1.000
_cell.angle_alpha   90.00
_cell.angle_beta   90.00
_cell.angle_gamma   90.00
#
_symmetry.space_group_name_H-M   'P 1'
#
loop_
_entity.id
_entity.type
_entity.pdbx_description
1 polymer ?
#
loop_
_entity_poly.entity_id
_entity_poly.type
_entity_poly.pdbx_seq_one_letter_code
_entity_poly.pdbx_strand_id
1 'polypeptide(L)'
;MNARKILTVVALFSAAIAADAHASQRRFTYTQESGVIARGQVELEPQTTLLTGKEDYYTSLEQRIEFEIGLTSRLQTAFYLNMHATTEMADSSLGTDAGFDGISNEWKLKLRDPVADPFGLGLYLELSAASNEVEVESKVIVDKRAGNWLTAFNATVEPEWEFIPKDGSNDVESNLELKYEFNLAGTYFVKPSTSVGIEVRNHNLHISSEDYQHSVLFAGPVVSYASEAWWATLTVMPQIAKLKGSEVDAGHSLVTSELTKLEVRMIFGVDL
;
A
#
# COMPACT_ATOMS: atom_id res chain seq x y z
N MET A 1 -16.56 5.99 -22.35
CA MET A 1 -16.93 4.57 -22.10
C MET A 1 -17.99 4.56 -21.00
N ASN A 2 -19.15 3.92 -21.18
CA ASN A 2 -20.28 4.08 -20.26
C ASN A 2 -20.01 3.41 -18.91
N ALA A 3 -20.25 4.10 -17.79
CA ALA A 3 -20.12 3.62 -16.42
C ALA A 3 -20.74 2.22 -16.15
N ARG A 4 -21.75 1.83 -16.93
CA ARG A 4 -22.32 0.47 -16.90
C ARG A 4 -21.35 -0.65 -17.32
N LYS A 5 -20.35 -0.36 -18.15
CA LYS A 5 -19.36 -1.38 -18.58
C LYS A 5 -18.27 -1.61 -17.54
N ILE A 6 -17.96 -0.60 -16.72
CA ILE A 6 -16.99 -0.69 -15.63
C ILE A 6 -17.56 -1.54 -14.49
N LEU A 7 -18.85 -1.38 -14.14
CA LEU A 7 -19.51 -2.21 -13.12
C LEU A 7 -19.60 -3.70 -13.52
N THR A 8 -19.66 -4.02 -14.82
CA THR A 8 -19.78 -5.40 -15.30
C THR A 8 -18.46 -6.16 -15.22
N VAL A 9 -17.31 -5.49 -15.32
CA VAL A 9 -15.98 -6.11 -15.19
C VAL A 9 -15.69 -6.47 -13.73
N VAL A 10 -16.12 -5.63 -12.78
CA VAL A 10 -15.97 -5.91 -11.33
C VAL A 10 -16.86 -7.08 -10.88
N ALA A 11 -18.02 -7.28 -11.52
CA ALA A 11 -18.98 -8.33 -11.14
C ALA A 11 -18.67 -9.73 -11.70
N LEU A 12 -17.76 -9.87 -12.67
CA LEU A 12 -17.44 -11.14 -13.32
C LEU A 12 -16.35 -11.97 -12.61
N PHE A 13 -15.69 -11.41 -11.60
CA PHE A 13 -14.70 -12.14 -10.80
C PHE A 13 -15.29 -12.88 -9.58
N SER A 14 -16.61 -12.86 -9.39
CA SER A 14 -17.27 -13.41 -8.19
C SER A 14 -17.79 -14.84 -8.32
N ALA A 15 -17.36 -15.61 -9.30
CA ALA A 15 -17.86 -16.98 -9.46
C ALA A 15 -16.75 -17.99 -9.72
N ALA A 16 -16.58 -18.85 -8.74
CA ALA A 16 -15.85 -20.10 -8.64
C ALA A 16 -14.45 -20.00 -7.98
N ILE A 17 -14.33 -20.58 -6.78
CA ILE A 17 -13.62 -21.85 -6.56
C ILE A 17 -13.83 -22.21 -5.08
N ALA A 18 -14.50 -23.34 -4.80
CA ALA A 18 -14.45 -23.97 -3.49
C ALA A 18 -13.18 -24.84 -3.44
N ALA A 19 -12.15 -24.30 -2.84
CA ALA A 19 -10.98 -25.05 -2.40
C ALA A 19 -10.81 -24.77 -0.91
N ASP A 20 -10.51 -25.78 -0.11
CA ASP A 20 -10.11 -25.61 1.29
C ASP A 20 -8.75 -24.90 1.32
N ALA A 21 -8.78 -23.58 1.32
CA ALA A 21 -7.61 -22.75 1.24
C ALA A 21 -7.52 -21.86 2.50
N HIS A 22 -6.39 -21.88 3.13
CA HIS A 22 -6.05 -20.96 4.22
C HIS A 22 -5.27 -19.79 3.62
N ALA A 23 -5.98 -18.78 3.15
CA ALA A 23 -5.41 -17.54 2.68
C ALA A 23 -4.54 -16.87 3.75
N SER A 24 -3.44 -16.27 3.36
CA SER A 24 -2.61 -15.39 4.18
C SER A 24 -3.40 -14.12 4.51
N GLN A 25 -4.08 -14.11 5.63
CA GLN A 25 -5.07 -13.11 5.97
C GLN A 25 -4.41 -11.84 6.52
N ARG A 26 -4.31 -10.78 5.73
CA ARG A 26 -3.86 -9.46 6.22
C ARG A 26 -4.93 -8.82 7.11
N ARG A 27 -4.49 -8.20 8.21
CA ARG A 27 -5.36 -7.49 9.15
C ARG A 27 -5.26 -5.99 9.03
N PHE A 28 -4.29 -5.52 8.27
CA PHE A 28 -3.98 -4.13 8.02
C PHE A 28 -3.76 -3.89 6.54
N THR A 29 -4.00 -2.67 6.06
CA THR A 29 -3.81 -2.36 4.65
C THR A 29 -2.49 -1.62 4.36
N TYR A 30 -1.97 -0.86 5.31
CA TYR A 30 -0.70 -0.11 5.20
C TYR A 30 0.42 -0.77 6.00
N THR A 31 0.08 -1.39 7.13
CA THR A 31 1.05 -2.07 8.00
C THR A 31 1.13 -3.55 7.63
N GLN A 32 2.31 -4.04 7.38
CA GLN A 32 2.53 -5.45 7.08
C GLN A 32 2.77 -6.28 8.36
N GLU A 33 2.33 -7.54 8.31
CA GLU A 33 2.60 -8.57 9.32
C GLU A 33 3.78 -9.44 8.85
N SER A 34 4.55 -10.02 9.79
CA SER A 34 5.74 -10.83 9.46
C SER A 34 5.42 -12.21 8.86
N GLY A 35 4.15 -12.60 8.88
CA GLY A 35 3.69 -13.87 8.30
C GLY A 35 3.96 -13.95 6.79
N VAL A 36 4.12 -15.18 6.29
CA VAL A 36 4.20 -15.51 4.85
C VAL A 36 3.21 -16.62 4.54
N ILE A 37 2.72 -16.69 3.30
CA ILE A 37 1.82 -17.75 2.85
C ILE A 37 2.54 -19.11 2.89
N ALA A 38 1.78 -20.19 2.99
CA ALA A 38 2.36 -21.52 3.11
C ALA A 38 3.04 -21.94 1.81
N ARG A 39 4.04 -22.81 1.92
CA ARG A 39 4.77 -23.31 0.76
C ARG A 39 3.83 -23.95 -0.26
N GLY A 40 3.89 -23.48 -1.49
CA GLY A 40 3.11 -23.97 -2.63
C GLY A 40 1.73 -23.36 -2.75
N GLN A 41 1.29 -22.52 -1.79
CA GLN A 41 0.10 -21.70 -1.96
C GLN A 41 0.37 -20.58 -2.96
N VAL A 42 -0.68 -20.21 -3.68
CA VAL A 42 -0.74 -19.05 -4.57
C VAL A 42 -1.98 -18.25 -4.17
N GLU A 43 -1.83 -16.96 -4.00
CA GLU A 43 -2.91 -16.05 -3.63
C GLU A 43 -3.01 -14.90 -4.62
N LEU A 44 -4.23 -14.46 -4.92
CA LEU A 44 -4.51 -13.26 -5.70
C LEU A 44 -5.05 -12.18 -4.77
N GLU A 45 -4.36 -11.02 -4.71
CA GLU A 45 -4.72 -9.89 -3.88
C GLU A 45 -4.93 -8.61 -4.72
N PRO A 46 -6.15 -8.32 -5.21
CA PRO A 46 -6.46 -6.98 -5.70
C PRO A 46 -6.51 -5.98 -4.53
N GLN A 47 -5.72 -4.91 -4.67
CA GLN A 47 -5.65 -3.79 -3.73
C GLN A 47 -6.18 -2.55 -4.44
N THR A 48 -7.15 -1.88 -3.84
CA THR A 48 -7.74 -0.66 -4.36
C THR A 48 -7.57 0.47 -3.35
N THR A 49 -6.97 1.58 -3.77
CA THR A 49 -6.81 2.78 -2.94
C THR A 49 -7.53 3.95 -3.61
N LEU A 50 -8.49 4.55 -2.91
CA LEU A 50 -9.08 5.83 -3.27
C LEU A 50 -8.33 6.94 -2.54
N LEU A 51 -7.76 7.88 -3.29
CA LEU A 51 -7.09 9.08 -2.81
C LEU A 51 -7.94 10.29 -3.15
N THR A 52 -8.17 11.21 -2.19
CA THR A 52 -8.98 12.40 -2.47
C THR A 52 -8.66 13.57 -1.55
N GLY A 53 -8.92 14.78 -2.05
CA GLY A 53 -8.87 16.01 -1.26
C GLY A 53 -7.48 16.63 -1.17
N LYS A 54 -6.86 16.97 -2.29
CA LYS A 54 -5.75 17.93 -2.35
C LYS A 54 -6.26 19.36 -2.20
N GLU A 55 -5.41 20.36 -2.40
CA GLU A 55 -5.78 21.77 -2.38
C GLU A 55 -6.83 22.06 -3.45
N ASP A 56 -6.53 21.67 -4.70
CA ASP A 56 -7.49 21.65 -5.81
C ASP A 56 -8.26 20.33 -5.87
N TYR A 57 -9.26 20.26 -6.73
CA TYR A 57 -10.01 19.02 -6.92
C TYR A 57 -9.07 17.91 -7.41
N TYR A 58 -9.00 16.86 -6.62
CA TYR A 58 -8.20 15.67 -6.90
C TYR A 58 -8.90 14.43 -6.39
N THR A 59 -9.01 13.42 -7.24
CA THR A 59 -9.46 12.07 -6.88
C THR A 59 -8.72 11.08 -7.75
N SER A 60 -8.04 10.14 -7.13
CA SER A 60 -7.36 9.03 -7.80
C SER A 60 -7.84 7.70 -7.27
N LEU A 61 -8.01 6.75 -8.17
CA LEU A 61 -8.23 5.34 -7.85
C LEU A 61 -6.98 4.57 -8.30
N GLU A 62 -6.19 4.14 -7.33
CA GLU A 62 -5.03 3.29 -7.57
C GLU A 62 -5.42 1.83 -7.42
N GLN A 63 -4.97 1.00 -8.35
CA GLN A 63 -5.22 -0.42 -8.35
C GLN A 63 -3.91 -1.18 -8.48
N ARG A 64 -3.64 -2.06 -7.53
CA ARG A 64 -2.55 -3.05 -7.59
C ARG A 64 -3.17 -4.44 -7.67
N ILE A 65 -2.72 -5.26 -8.60
CA ILE A 65 -3.09 -6.67 -8.71
C ILE A 65 -1.87 -7.49 -8.33
N GLU A 66 -1.94 -8.13 -7.18
CA GLU A 66 -0.85 -8.90 -6.61
C GLU A 66 -1.09 -10.40 -6.79
N PHE A 67 -0.02 -11.13 -7.18
CA PHE A 67 0.06 -12.58 -7.22
C PHE A 67 1.15 -13.03 -6.25
N GLU A 68 0.75 -13.55 -5.09
CA GLU A 68 1.66 -14.09 -4.10
C GLU A 68 1.94 -15.58 -4.31
N ILE A 69 3.18 -16.01 -4.03
CA ILE A 69 3.63 -17.41 -4.12
C ILE A 69 4.46 -17.77 -2.90
N GLY A 70 4.02 -18.74 -2.12
CA GLY A 70 4.78 -19.31 -1.01
C GLY A 70 5.89 -20.24 -1.49
N LEU A 71 7.15 -19.84 -1.39
CA LEU A 71 8.29 -20.63 -1.82
C LEU A 71 8.75 -21.63 -0.76
N THR A 72 8.76 -21.19 0.50
CA THR A 72 9.11 -22.00 1.67
C THR A 72 8.21 -21.63 2.85
N SER A 73 8.37 -22.27 4.00
CA SER A 73 7.68 -21.86 5.24
C SER A 73 8.15 -20.49 5.79
N ARG A 74 9.14 -19.85 5.16
CA ARG A 74 9.71 -18.57 5.60
C ARG A 74 9.91 -17.55 4.50
N LEU A 75 9.73 -17.91 3.25
CA LEU A 75 9.99 -17.04 2.09
C LEU A 75 8.81 -17.09 1.15
N GLN A 76 8.29 -15.94 0.80
CA GLN A 76 7.33 -15.72 -0.28
C GLN A 76 7.88 -14.71 -1.29
N THR A 77 7.32 -14.70 -2.47
CA THR A 77 7.48 -13.67 -3.48
C THR A 77 6.12 -13.28 -4.04
N ALA A 78 5.99 -12.05 -4.51
CA ALA A 78 4.80 -11.61 -5.21
C ALA A 78 5.15 -10.77 -6.45
N PHE A 79 4.20 -10.69 -7.38
CA PHE A 79 4.28 -9.88 -8.59
C PHE A 79 3.07 -8.97 -8.64
N TYR A 80 3.29 -7.69 -8.96
CA TYR A 80 2.26 -6.68 -9.04
C TYR A 80 2.11 -6.12 -10.44
N LEU A 81 0.87 -5.81 -10.79
CA LEU A 81 0.51 -4.92 -11.89
C LEU A 81 -0.09 -3.66 -11.27
N ASN A 82 0.50 -2.50 -11.52
CA ASN A 82 0.10 -1.22 -10.95
C ASN A 82 -0.62 -0.37 -12.00
N MET A 83 -1.73 0.25 -11.62
CA MET A 83 -2.60 1.04 -12.51
C MET A 83 -3.24 2.17 -11.73
N HIS A 84 -3.58 3.26 -12.39
CA HIS A 84 -4.34 4.36 -11.80
C HIS A 84 -5.48 4.85 -12.71
N ALA A 85 -6.40 5.60 -12.10
CA ALA A 85 -7.36 6.45 -12.79
C ALA A 85 -7.54 7.72 -11.95
N THR A 86 -6.98 8.83 -12.42
CA THR A 86 -6.95 10.11 -11.72
C THR A 86 -7.81 11.13 -12.43
N THR A 87 -8.62 11.86 -11.66
CA THR A 87 -9.35 13.05 -12.12
C THR A 87 -8.93 14.23 -11.27
N GLU A 88 -8.42 15.26 -11.91
CA GLU A 88 -7.93 16.45 -11.21
C GLU A 88 -8.27 17.74 -11.96
N MET A 89 -8.19 18.85 -11.23
CA MET A 89 -8.33 20.19 -11.80
C MET A 89 -6.96 20.65 -12.33
N ALA A 90 -6.88 20.87 -13.65
CA ALA A 90 -5.71 21.44 -14.28
C ALA A 90 -6.16 22.63 -15.15
N ASP A 91 -5.49 23.78 -15.04
CA ASP A 91 -5.76 24.99 -15.84
C ASP A 91 -7.25 25.39 -15.90
N SER A 92 -7.98 25.29 -14.78
CA SER A 92 -9.42 25.58 -14.65
C SER A 92 -10.33 24.60 -15.40
N SER A 93 -9.84 23.43 -15.79
CA SER A 93 -10.63 22.35 -16.37
C SER A 93 -10.39 21.03 -15.67
N LEU A 94 -11.42 20.18 -15.60
CA LEU A 94 -11.27 18.81 -15.13
C LEU A 94 -10.65 17.94 -16.21
N GLY A 95 -9.49 17.34 -15.90
CA GLY A 95 -8.85 16.31 -16.69
C GLY A 95 -9.02 14.94 -16.04
N THR A 96 -9.07 13.88 -16.84
CA THR A 96 -9.01 12.49 -16.35
C THR A 96 -7.93 11.76 -17.13
N ASP A 97 -6.98 11.20 -16.39
CA ASP A 97 -5.96 10.29 -16.87
C ASP A 97 -6.14 8.90 -16.28
N ALA A 98 -5.83 7.87 -17.06
CA ALA A 98 -5.86 6.49 -16.57
C ALA A 98 -4.79 5.68 -17.33
N GLY A 99 -3.96 4.99 -16.56
CA GLY A 99 -2.78 4.34 -17.10
C GLY A 99 -2.31 3.12 -16.34
N PHE A 100 -1.29 2.52 -16.90
CA PHE A 100 -0.49 1.46 -16.32
C PHE A 100 0.79 2.07 -15.75
N ASP A 101 1.03 1.88 -14.44
CA ASP A 101 2.12 2.50 -13.69
C ASP A 101 3.33 1.60 -13.51
N GLY A 102 3.31 0.44 -14.17
CA GLY A 102 4.44 -0.47 -14.12
C GLY A 102 4.18 -1.76 -13.35
N ILE A 103 5.26 -2.46 -13.09
CA ILE A 103 5.28 -3.77 -12.42
C ILE A 103 6.17 -3.72 -11.19
N SER A 104 5.84 -4.56 -10.21
CA SER A 104 6.70 -4.74 -9.05
C SER A 104 6.93 -6.22 -8.75
N ASN A 105 8.04 -6.52 -8.06
CA ASN A 105 8.36 -7.83 -7.54
C ASN A 105 8.76 -7.74 -6.07
N GLU A 106 8.00 -8.42 -5.23
CA GLU A 106 8.18 -8.48 -3.78
C GLU A 106 8.91 -9.75 -3.37
N TRP A 107 9.71 -9.62 -2.32
CA TRP A 107 10.32 -10.71 -1.55
C TRP A 107 10.10 -10.46 -0.06
N LYS A 108 9.49 -11.41 0.64
CA LYS A 108 9.25 -11.33 2.08
C LYS A 108 9.81 -12.55 2.79
N LEU A 109 10.65 -12.29 3.79
CA LEU A 109 11.33 -13.31 4.58
C LEU A 109 10.88 -13.26 6.04
N LYS A 110 10.22 -14.30 6.52
CA LYS A 110 9.87 -14.47 7.93
C LYS A 110 11.06 -15.00 8.71
N LEU A 111 11.58 -14.21 9.64
CA LEU A 111 12.70 -14.58 10.54
C LEU A 111 12.22 -15.19 11.84
N ARG A 112 11.10 -14.65 12.41
CA ARG A 112 10.48 -15.12 13.66
C ARG A 112 8.96 -15.15 13.51
N ASP A 113 8.32 -16.02 14.26
CA ASP A 113 6.87 -16.20 14.25
C ASP A 113 6.19 -15.35 15.34
N PRO A 114 5.13 -14.56 15.03
CA PRO A 114 4.49 -13.67 15.99
C PRO A 114 3.73 -14.39 17.12
N VAL A 115 3.48 -15.69 16.96
CA VAL A 115 2.77 -16.50 17.96
C VAL A 115 3.73 -17.37 18.76
N ALA A 116 4.62 -18.08 18.09
CA ALA A 116 5.54 -19.03 18.70
C ALA A 116 6.74 -18.37 19.40
N ASP A 117 7.22 -17.24 18.84
CA ASP A 117 8.35 -16.48 19.41
C ASP A 117 7.86 -15.31 20.28
N PRO A 118 8.75 -14.66 21.04
CA PRO A 118 8.40 -13.45 21.81
C PRO A 118 7.80 -12.33 20.96
N PHE A 119 8.23 -12.22 19.69
CA PHE A 119 7.68 -11.34 18.66
C PHE A 119 7.98 -11.92 17.28
N GLY A 120 7.15 -11.58 16.30
CA GLY A 120 7.40 -11.85 14.89
C GLY A 120 8.39 -10.85 14.31
N LEU A 121 9.21 -11.30 13.37
CA LEU A 121 10.18 -10.47 12.66
C LEU A 121 10.21 -10.88 11.19
N GLY A 122 10.04 -9.91 10.31
CA GLY A 122 10.13 -10.07 8.87
C GLY A 122 11.05 -9.04 8.21
N LEU A 123 11.60 -9.42 7.08
CA LEU A 123 12.26 -8.51 6.15
C LEU A 123 11.48 -8.52 4.83
N TYR A 124 11.41 -7.36 4.22
CA TYR A 124 10.69 -7.14 2.97
C TYR A 124 11.55 -6.35 2.01
N LEU A 125 11.49 -6.70 0.74
CA LEU A 125 12.09 -6.00 -0.38
C LEU A 125 11.12 -6.02 -1.55
N GLU A 126 10.80 -4.85 -2.12
CA GLU A 126 10.08 -4.72 -3.38
C GLU A 126 10.93 -3.94 -4.38
N LEU A 127 10.94 -4.38 -5.60
CA LEU A 127 11.56 -3.72 -6.74
C LEU A 127 10.45 -3.34 -7.71
N SER A 128 10.31 -2.06 -7.99
CA SER A 128 9.29 -1.52 -8.90
C SER A 128 9.96 -0.88 -10.12
N ALA A 129 9.33 -1.00 -11.27
CA ALA A 129 9.77 -0.37 -12.51
C ALA A 129 8.57 0.13 -13.31
N ALA A 130 8.64 1.41 -13.67
CA ALA A 130 7.73 2.09 -14.58
C ALA A 130 8.48 2.58 -15.84
N SER A 131 7.85 3.39 -16.67
CA SER A 131 8.44 3.86 -17.93
C SER A 131 9.67 4.74 -17.75
N ASN A 132 9.70 5.55 -16.69
CA ASN A 132 10.75 6.53 -16.39
C ASN A 132 11.21 6.48 -14.93
N GLU A 133 10.90 5.42 -14.19
CA GLU A 133 11.09 5.34 -12.76
C GLU A 133 11.51 3.92 -12.34
N VAL A 134 12.40 3.84 -11.36
CA VAL A 134 12.78 2.61 -10.66
C VAL A 134 12.77 2.89 -9.16
N GLU A 135 12.09 2.03 -8.40
CA GLU A 135 11.94 2.14 -6.96
C GLU A 135 12.42 0.87 -6.25
N VAL A 136 12.98 1.03 -5.08
CA VAL A 136 13.41 -0.07 -4.20
C VAL A 136 12.84 0.15 -2.81
N GLU A 137 11.75 -0.52 -2.47
CA GLU A 137 11.23 -0.49 -1.11
C GLU A 137 11.89 -1.57 -0.24
N SER A 138 12.39 -1.17 0.93
CA SER A 138 12.94 -2.09 1.94
C SER A 138 12.24 -1.86 3.28
N LYS A 139 11.83 -2.95 3.96
CA LYS A 139 11.03 -2.84 5.19
C LYS A 139 11.47 -3.84 6.24
N VAL A 140 11.53 -3.38 7.48
CA VAL A 140 11.63 -4.23 8.67
C VAL A 140 10.24 -4.30 9.31
N ILE A 141 9.76 -5.51 9.53
CA ILE A 141 8.44 -5.81 10.07
C ILE A 141 8.59 -6.44 11.43
N VAL A 142 7.92 -5.88 12.43
CA VAL A 142 7.84 -6.45 13.79
C VAL A 142 6.37 -6.55 14.18
N ASP A 143 5.93 -7.72 14.63
CA ASP A 143 4.56 -7.91 15.06
C ASP A 143 4.45 -8.84 16.28
N LYS A 144 3.33 -8.80 16.97
CA LYS A 144 3.02 -9.68 18.10
C LYS A 144 1.54 -9.96 18.19
N ARG A 145 1.20 -11.24 18.26
CA ARG A 145 -0.13 -11.70 18.66
C ARG A 145 -0.14 -12.11 20.12
N ALA A 146 -1.04 -11.54 20.91
CA ALA A 146 -1.23 -11.85 22.32
C ALA A 146 -2.74 -11.97 22.63
N GLY A 147 -3.21 -13.19 22.78
CA GLY A 147 -4.65 -13.47 22.91
C GLY A 147 -5.42 -12.94 21.70
N ASN A 148 -6.39 -12.05 21.93
CA ASN A 148 -7.20 -11.45 20.89
C ASN A 148 -6.60 -10.16 20.29
N TRP A 149 -5.40 -9.76 20.73
CA TRP A 149 -4.71 -8.59 20.19
C TRP A 149 -3.64 -8.99 19.18
N LEU A 150 -3.56 -8.23 18.11
CA LEU A 150 -2.45 -8.22 17.18
C LEU A 150 -1.95 -6.79 17.06
N THR A 151 -0.64 -6.59 17.20
CA THR A 151 0.02 -5.31 16.97
C THR A 151 1.15 -5.51 15.97
N ALA A 152 1.38 -4.52 15.11
CA ALA A 152 2.44 -4.55 14.12
C ALA A 152 3.10 -3.17 14.01
N PHE A 153 4.39 -3.18 13.71
CA PHE A 153 5.19 -1.99 13.42
C PHE A 153 6.05 -2.28 12.19
N ASN A 154 6.10 -1.31 11.28
CA ASN A 154 7.01 -1.35 10.13
C ASN A 154 7.87 -0.09 10.10
N ALA A 155 9.14 -0.26 9.74
CA ALA A 155 10.04 0.80 9.33
C ALA A 155 10.44 0.56 7.88
N THR A 156 10.12 1.51 7.02
CA THR A 156 10.30 1.43 5.56
C THR A 156 11.26 2.51 5.09
N VAL A 157 12.11 2.18 4.14
CA VAL A 157 12.90 3.11 3.34
C VAL A 157 12.74 2.74 1.87
N GLU A 158 12.52 3.76 1.03
CA GLU A 158 12.13 3.62 -0.37
C GLU A 158 12.82 4.70 -1.20
N PRO A 159 14.05 4.46 -1.68
CA PRO A 159 14.68 5.26 -2.72
C PRO A 159 13.99 5.00 -4.07
N GLU A 160 13.66 6.10 -4.74
CA GLU A 160 13.06 6.15 -6.07
C GLU A 160 13.94 7.00 -6.98
N TRP A 161 14.27 6.48 -8.14
CA TRP A 161 15.01 7.19 -9.18
C TRP A 161 14.08 7.50 -10.34
N GLU A 162 13.78 8.77 -10.54
CA GLU A 162 13.08 9.27 -11.70
C GLU A 162 14.08 9.66 -12.79
N PHE A 163 13.80 9.27 -14.03
CA PHE A 163 14.62 9.54 -15.21
C PHE A 163 13.91 10.55 -16.11
N ILE A 164 14.44 11.78 -16.16
CA ILE A 164 13.83 12.90 -16.89
C ILE A 164 14.63 13.15 -18.18
N PRO A 165 14.06 12.94 -19.40
CA PRO A 165 14.71 13.27 -20.64
C PRO A 165 14.97 14.78 -20.74
N LYS A 166 16.18 15.18 -21.14
CA LYS A 166 16.51 16.59 -21.39
C LYS A 166 16.04 17.03 -22.77
N ASP A 167 15.29 18.13 -22.83
CA ASP A 167 14.81 18.70 -24.07
C ASP A 167 15.94 18.97 -25.08
N GLY A 168 15.77 18.44 -26.29
CA GLY A 168 16.71 18.65 -27.41
C GLY A 168 18.04 17.88 -27.29
N SER A 169 18.15 16.95 -26.36
CA SER A 169 19.34 16.10 -26.15
C SER A 169 18.93 14.62 -26.05
N ASN A 170 19.88 13.71 -26.20
CA ASN A 170 19.74 12.30 -25.85
C ASN A 170 20.16 12.04 -24.37
N ASP A 171 20.45 13.07 -23.63
CA ASP A 171 20.85 12.96 -22.23
C ASP A 171 19.64 12.77 -21.31
N VAL A 172 19.82 12.03 -20.23
CA VAL A 172 18.83 11.82 -19.18
C VAL A 172 19.36 12.37 -17.87
N GLU A 173 18.55 13.15 -17.19
CA GLU A 173 18.80 13.57 -15.81
C GLU A 173 18.09 12.59 -14.88
N SER A 174 18.68 12.28 -13.74
CA SER A 174 18.02 11.48 -12.71
C SER A 174 17.81 12.31 -11.45
N ASN A 175 16.60 12.27 -10.92
CA ASN A 175 16.26 12.77 -9.61
C ASN A 175 16.11 11.61 -8.64
N LEU A 176 16.61 11.77 -7.41
CA LEU A 176 16.46 10.77 -6.36
C LEU A 176 15.51 11.32 -5.31
N GLU A 177 14.40 10.63 -5.14
CA GLU A 177 13.48 10.79 -4.02
C GLU A 177 13.72 9.71 -2.98
N LEU A 178 13.72 10.09 -1.71
CA LEU A 178 13.84 9.18 -0.59
C LEU A 178 12.58 9.29 0.26
N LYS A 179 11.72 8.29 0.15
CA LYS A 179 10.56 8.12 1.02
C LYS A 179 10.96 7.24 2.19
N TYR A 180 10.46 7.55 3.38
CA TYR A 180 10.57 6.64 4.52
C TYR A 180 9.33 6.74 5.40
N GLU A 181 8.90 5.58 5.89
CA GLU A 181 7.68 5.49 6.64
C GLU A 181 7.86 4.72 7.95
N PHE A 182 7.08 5.15 8.95
CA PHE A 182 6.89 4.41 10.19
C PHE A 182 5.41 4.11 10.36
N ASN A 183 5.06 2.82 10.32
CA ASN A 183 3.69 2.38 10.44
C ASN A 183 3.51 1.62 11.74
N LEU A 184 2.44 1.94 12.48
CA LEU A 184 2.05 1.27 13.71
C LEU A 184 0.57 0.88 13.60
N ALA A 185 0.26 -0.37 13.89
CA ALA A 185 -1.11 -0.85 13.85
C ALA A 185 -1.43 -1.73 15.05
N GLY A 186 -2.70 -1.71 15.44
CA GLY A 186 -3.24 -2.58 16.47
C GLY A 186 -4.68 -2.97 16.17
N THR A 187 -5.00 -4.26 16.27
CA THR A 187 -6.35 -4.77 16.05
C THR A 187 -6.77 -5.77 17.11
N TYR A 188 -8.06 -5.79 17.39
CA TYR A 188 -8.70 -6.74 18.32
C TYR A 188 -9.62 -7.68 17.55
N PHE A 189 -9.44 -8.98 17.75
CA PHE A 189 -10.29 -10.02 17.16
C PHE A 189 -11.59 -10.14 17.96
N VAL A 190 -12.66 -9.51 17.46
CA VAL A 190 -14.01 -9.61 18.05
C VAL A 190 -14.62 -10.99 17.81
N LYS A 191 -14.17 -11.67 16.75
CA LYS A 191 -14.41 -13.09 16.42
C LYS A 191 -13.13 -13.63 15.76
N PRO A 192 -12.94 -14.95 15.68
CA PRO A 192 -11.79 -15.51 14.96
C PRO A 192 -11.66 -15.01 13.52
N SER A 193 -12.80 -14.76 12.84
CA SER A 193 -12.87 -14.28 11.46
C SER A 193 -12.88 -12.76 11.31
N THR A 194 -13.04 -11.97 12.38
CA THR A 194 -13.30 -10.53 12.27
C THR A 194 -12.46 -9.77 13.27
N SER A 195 -11.74 -8.78 12.81
CA SER A 195 -11.01 -7.86 13.68
C SER A 195 -11.32 -6.40 13.37
N VAL A 196 -11.18 -5.56 14.39
CA VAL A 196 -11.34 -4.11 14.30
C VAL A 196 -10.16 -3.43 15.00
N GLY A 197 -9.63 -2.37 14.41
CA GLY A 197 -8.42 -1.76 14.91
C GLY A 197 -8.16 -0.36 14.39
N ILE A 198 -6.91 0.07 14.53
CA ILE A 198 -6.42 1.37 14.08
C ILE A 198 -5.06 1.15 13.41
N GLU A 199 -4.83 1.86 12.32
CA GLU A 199 -3.52 2.06 11.70
C GLU A 199 -3.07 3.51 11.84
N VAL A 200 -1.78 3.73 12.06
CA VAL A 200 -1.10 5.02 12.09
C VAL A 200 0.08 4.94 11.14
N ARG A 201 0.20 5.90 10.22
CA ARG A 201 1.28 6.00 9.23
C ARG A 201 1.95 7.36 9.32
N ASN A 202 3.25 7.39 9.53
CA ASN A 202 4.06 8.58 9.37
C ASN A 202 4.80 8.49 8.04
N HIS A 203 4.41 9.31 7.08
CA HIS A 203 5.00 9.39 5.75
C HIS A 203 5.94 10.59 5.66
N ASN A 204 7.14 10.36 5.12
CA ASN A 204 8.19 11.38 5.00
C ASN A 204 8.78 11.33 3.60
N LEU A 205 9.03 12.50 3.01
CA LEU A 205 9.66 12.67 1.71
C LEU A 205 10.87 13.61 1.80
N HIS A 206 11.97 13.18 1.19
CA HIS A 206 13.17 13.97 0.96
C HIS A 206 13.57 13.85 -0.51
N ILE A 207 13.69 14.99 -1.19
CA ILE A 207 14.14 15.07 -2.59
C ILE A 207 15.57 15.56 -2.61
N SER A 208 16.47 14.85 -3.27
CA SER A 208 17.91 15.14 -3.23
C SER A 208 18.28 16.53 -3.77
N SER A 209 17.47 17.07 -4.70
CA SER A 209 17.64 18.40 -5.28
C SER A 209 16.99 19.54 -4.47
N GLU A 210 16.03 19.22 -3.59
CA GLU A 210 15.13 20.20 -2.95
C GLU A 210 15.06 20.09 -1.43
N ASP A 211 15.85 19.23 -0.81
CA ASP A 211 15.80 18.96 0.62
C ASP A 211 14.53 18.18 1.10
N TYR A 212 14.27 18.32 2.39
CA TYR A 212 13.20 17.60 3.09
C TYR A 212 11.85 18.28 2.85
N GLN A 213 10.96 17.61 2.11
CA GLN A 213 9.67 18.14 1.67
C GLN A 213 8.61 18.12 2.77
N HIS A 214 8.30 16.93 3.28
CA HIS A 214 7.27 16.83 4.31
C HIS A 214 7.45 15.65 5.27
N SER A 215 6.82 15.79 6.44
CA SER A 215 6.51 14.71 7.38
C SER A 215 5.05 14.83 7.78
N VAL A 216 4.29 13.80 7.51
CA VAL A 216 2.84 13.81 7.69
C VAL A 216 2.40 12.59 8.48
N LEU A 217 1.40 12.80 9.32
CA LEU A 217 0.78 11.74 10.09
C LEU A 217 -0.62 11.46 9.56
N PHE A 218 -0.87 10.21 9.21
CA PHE A 218 -2.18 9.65 8.91
C PHE A 218 -2.58 8.69 10.02
N ALA A 219 -3.87 8.63 10.34
CA ALA A 219 -4.36 7.60 11.26
C ALA A 219 -5.84 7.33 11.03
N GLY A 220 -6.24 6.07 11.12
CA GLY A 220 -7.63 5.74 10.91
C GLY A 220 -8.02 4.32 11.28
N PRO A 221 -9.33 4.04 11.31
CA PRO A 221 -9.86 2.73 11.64
C PRO A 221 -9.59 1.72 10.53
N VAL A 222 -9.34 0.48 10.95
CA VAL A 222 -9.23 -0.69 10.09
C VAL A 222 -10.20 -1.77 10.53
N VAL A 223 -10.81 -2.44 9.57
CA VAL A 223 -11.62 -3.63 9.79
C VAL A 223 -11.18 -4.74 8.84
N SER A 224 -11.06 -5.95 9.36
CA SER A 224 -10.78 -7.13 8.52
C SER A 224 -11.78 -8.23 8.77
N TYR A 225 -12.08 -8.96 7.71
CA TYR A 225 -12.88 -10.17 7.74
C TYR A 225 -12.19 -11.26 6.93
N ALA A 226 -12.25 -12.48 7.43
CA ALA A 226 -11.73 -13.65 6.73
C ALA A 226 -12.69 -14.83 6.83
N SER A 227 -12.89 -15.50 5.72
CA SER A 227 -13.56 -16.80 5.60
C SER A 227 -12.53 -17.89 5.26
N GLU A 228 -12.99 -19.09 4.98
CA GLU A 228 -12.12 -20.18 4.51
C GLU A 228 -11.61 -19.98 3.08
N ALA A 229 -12.32 -19.23 2.25
CA ALA A 229 -12.03 -19.09 0.82
C ALA A 229 -11.52 -17.70 0.41
N TRP A 230 -11.74 -16.67 1.21
CA TRP A 230 -11.35 -15.29 0.91
C TRP A 230 -11.26 -14.45 2.17
N TRP A 231 -10.55 -13.35 2.07
CA TRP A 231 -10.51 -12.36 3.13
C TRP A 231 -10.56 -10.94 2.53
N ALA A 232 -10.92 -9.98 3.35
CA ALA A 232 -10.88 -8.56 2.97
C ALA A 232 -10.51 -7.68 4.16
N THR A 233 -9.76 -6.63 3.89
CA THR A 233 -9.38 -5.62 4.88
C THR A 233 -9.60 -4.24 4.30
N LEU A 234 -10.21 -3.35 5.08
CA LEU A 234 -10.53 -1.98 4.71
C LEU A 234 -9.98 -1.02 5.76
N THR A 235 -9.23 -0.01 5.33
CA THR A 235 -8.78 1.11 6.16
C THR A 235 -9.27 2.43 5.58
N VAL A 236 -9.75 3.30 6.45
CA VAL A 236 -10.04 4.70 6.14
C VAL A 236 -9.00 5.55 6.84
N MET A 237 -8.13 6.22 6.09
CA MET A 237 -6.88 6.82 6.56
C MET A 237 -6.85 8.33 6.28
N PRO A 238 -7.50 9.18 7.11
CA PRO A 238 -7.36 10.62 7.00
C PRO A 238 -5.96 11.08 7.40
N GLN A 239 -5.49 12.13 6.73
CA GLN A 239 -4.35 12.91 7.18
C GLN A 239 -4.75 13.67 8.45
N ILE A 240 -4.06 13.46 9.57
CA ILE A 240 -4.43 14.02 10.87
C ILE A 240 -3.51 15.15 11.33
N ALA A 241 -2.27 15.18 10.87
CA ALA A 241 -1.32 16.23 11.22
C ALA A 241 -0.18 16.37 10.22
N LYS A 242 0.25 17.58 9.98
CA LYS A 242 1.54 17.92 9.40
C LYS A 242 2.55 18.08 10.52
N LEU A 243 3.61 17.28 10.54
CA LEU A 243 4.75 17.43 11.47
C LEU A 243 5.81 18.36 10.88
N LYS A 244 6.01 18.31 9.55
CA LYS A 244 6.80 19.23 8.75
C LYS A 244 6.16 19.36 7.37
N GLY A 245 6.28 20.51 6.71
CA GLY A 245 5.83 20.74 5.33
C GLY A 245 6.76 21.71 4.63
N SER A 246 6.62 21.81 3.31
CA SER A 246 7.30 22.80 2.48
C SER A 246 6.80 24.22 2.75
N GLU A 247 7.40 25.22 2.12
CA GLU A 247 6.96 26.62 2.22
C GLU A 247 5.53 26.82 1.68
N VAL A 248 5.12 26.07 0.67
CA VAL A 248 3.78 26.10 0.08
C VAL A 248 2.70 25.75 1.12
N ASP A 249 2.99 24.81 2.02
CA ASP A 249 2.07 24.41 3.09
C ASP A 249 2.21 25.27 4.36
N ALA A 250 3.00 26.33 4.33
CA ALA A 250 3.20 27.21 5.48
C ALA A 250 1.85 27.78 5.96
N GLY A 251 1.57 27.63 7.25
CA GLY A 251 0.31 28.09 7.85
C GLY A 251 -0.86 27.10 7.76
N HIS A 252 -0.76 26.01 7.00
CA HIS A 252 -1.77 24.96 6.95
C HIS A 252 -1.48 23.85 7.97
N SER A 253 -2.52 23.23 8.52
CA SER A 253 -2.39 22.09 9.47
C SER A 253 -2.13 20.76 8.77
N LEU A 254 -2.34 20.69 7.46
CA LEU A 254 -2.15 19.52 6.60
C LEU A 254 -1.26 19.89 5.42
N VAL A 255 -0.62 18.90 4.80
CA VAL A 255 0.06 19.00 3.51
C VAL A 255 -0.93 18.57 2.44
N THR A 256 -1.41 19.52 1.65
CA THR A 256 -2.43 19.25 0.63
C THR A 256 -2.03 19.71 -0.77
N SER A 257 -0.85 20.32 -0.89
CA SER A 257 -0.20 20.60 -2.17
C SER A 257 0.16 19.32 -2.91
N GLU A 258 0.69 18.32 -2.22
CA GLU A 258 1.15 17.06 -2.79
C GLU A 258 0.32 15.86 -2.33
N LEU A 259 -0.04 15.83 -1.04
CA LEU A 259 -0.73 14.70 -0.44
C LEU A 259 -2.25 14.92 -0.34
N THR A 260 -2.99 13.83 -0.27
CA THR A 260 -4.44 13.86 -0.11
C THR A 260 -4.85 13.94 1.36
N LYS A 261 -6.01 14.55 1.63
CA LYS A 261 -6.60 14.62 2.97
C LYS A 261 -7.14 13.28 3.44
N LEU A 262 -7.50 12.40 2.50
CA LEU A 262 -8.13 11.12 2.80
C LEU A 262 -7.67 10.06 1.81
N GLU A 263 -7.30 8.92 2.37
CA GLU A 263 -7.04 7.67 1.67
C GLU A 263 -8.02 6.60 2.17
N VAL A 264 -8.59 5.81 1.27
CA VAL A 264 -9.40 4.64 1.61
C VAL A 264 -8.84 3.45 0.86
N ARG A 265 -8.27 2.50 1.57
CA ARG A 265 -7.65 1.31 0.95
C ARG A 265 -8.41 0.06 1.33
N MET A 266 -8.73 -0.73 0.32
CA MET A 266 -9.28 -2.07 0.47
C MET A 266 -8.35 -3.08 -0.20
N ILE A 267 -8.09 -4.17 0.51
CA ILE A 267 -7.40 -5.34 -0.03
C ILE A 267 -8.35 -6.52 0.07
N PHE A 268 -8.41 -7.31 -0.98
CA PHE A 268 -9.19 -8.54 -1.03
C PHE A 268 -8.26 -9.68 -1.43
N GLY A 269 -8.23 -10.77 -0.68
CA GLY A 269 -7.39 -11.94 -0.97
C GLY A 269 -8.22 -13.17 -1.23
N VAL A 270 -7.79 -13.97 -2.21
CA VAL A 270 -8.38 -15.27 -2.54
C VAL A 270 -7.29 -16.26 -2.94
N ASP A 271 -7.32 -17.45 -2.35
CA ASP A 271 -6.43 -18.56 -2.74
C ASP A 271 -6.80 -19.09 -4.13
N LEU A 272 -5.79 -19.49 -4.93
CA LEU A 272 -5.93 -20.02 -6.28
C LEU A 272 -5.65 -21.52 -6.36
#